data_63cebf402eece9f9d8d86bbf5e96f332
#
_entry.id   63cebf402eece9f9d8d86bbf5e96f332
#
_cell.length_a   1.000
_cell.length_b   1.000
_cell.length_c   1.000
_cell.angle_alpha   90.00
_cell.angle_beta   90.00
_cell.angle_gamma   90.00
#
_symmetry.space_group_name_H-M   'P 1'
#
loop_
_entity.id
_entity.type
_entity.pdbx_description
1 polymer ?
#
loop_
_entity_poly.entity_id
_entity_poly.type
_entity_poly.pdbx_seq_one_letter_code
_entity_poly.pdbx_strand_id
1 'polypeptide(L)'
;MEAQDILSCVEPFTAARPAELEVLGRTAVRVRKTPASILCHDGQLADGLYIVLRGRINLVRAVDGNRDLILSSLGPGEVFGENCAMPGMVMSTTAVAAVQSEMLRIPGEALSEHLRREPETVVRLMRLQYEKLREVEAVASGLALCDVEQRLRRTLARLARRQGRRNPASAGWILAPVPTQSELARMVGSCRETVSRTLSAMARNGLVSGSGRRMILNDSLVNETP
;
A
#
# COMPACT_ATOMS: atom_id res chain seq x y z
N MET A 1 -4.84 5.24 21.91
CA MET A 1 -4.21 6.27 21.05
C MET A 1 -5.35 7.02 20.39
N GLU A 2 -5.45 8.29 20.65
CA GLU A 2 -6.45 9.17 20.05
C GLU A 2 -6.17 9.40 18.56
N ALA A 3 -7.18 9.89 17.82
CA ALA A 3 -7.01 10.09 16.37
C ALA A 3 -5.92 11.11 16.04
N GLN A 4 -5.81 12.19 16.83
CA GLN A 4 -4.78 13.21 16.67
C GLN A 4 -3.35 12.65 16.84
N ASP A 5 -3.14 11.71 17.80
CA ASP A 5 -1.82 11.08 18.00
C ASP A 5 -1.43 10.24 16.78
N ILE A 6 -2.42 9.57 16.16
CA ILE A 6 -2.21 8.81 14.92
C ILE A 6 -1.82 9.76 13.80
N LEU A 7 -2.57 10.85 13.62
CA LEU A 7 -2.34 11.83 12.55
C LEU A 7 -0.93 12.45 12.66
N SER A 8 -0.49 12.81 13.86
CA SER A 8 0.84 13.41 14.06
C SER A 8 2.01 12.50 13.64
N CYS A 9 1.79 11.19 13.52
CA CYS A 9 2.80 10.20 13.13
C CYS A 9 2.69 9.73 11.67
N VAL A 10 1.70 10.21 10.91
CA VAL A 10 1.41 9.73 9.56
C VAL A 10 1.57 10.84 8.53
N GLU A 11 2.37 10.58 7.48
CA GLU A 11 2.36 11.47 6.31
C GLU A 11 0.95 11.46 5.65
N PRO A 12 0.44 12.61 5.26
CA PRO A 12 1.09 13.92 5.11
C PRO A 12 0.95 14.87 6.32
N PHE A 13 0.48 14.42 7.47
CA PHE A 13 0.05 15.27 8.60
C PHE A 13 1.16 15.62 9.60
N THR A 14 2.35 15.03 9.47
CA THR A 14 3.46 15.15 10.44
C THR A 14 3.94 16.57 10.71
N ALA A 15 3.67 17.53 9.83
CA ALA A 15 4.05 18.93 9.99
C ALA A 15 2.85 19.86 10.32
N ALA A 16 1.64 19.31 10.43
CA ALA A 16 0.45 20.12 10.74
C ALA A 16 0.46 20.55 12.22
N ARG A 17 -0.15 21.70 12.49
CA ARG A 17 -0.25 22.24 13.85
C ARG A 17 -1.11 21.32 14.73
N PRO A 18 -0.72 21.10 16.01
CA PRO A 18 -1.47 20.21 16.90
C PRO A 18 -2.96 20.56 17.05
N ALA A 19 -3.30 21.84 17.10
CA ALA A 19 -4.68 22.29 17.18
C ALA A 19 -5.52 21.88 15.93
N GLU A 20 -4.92 21.96 14.73
CA GLU A 20 -5.59 21.52 13.51
C GLU A 20 -5.71 20.00 13.40
N LEU A 21 -4.73 19.25 13.94
CA LEU A 21 -4.81 17.80 14.08
C LEU A 21 -5.89 17.37 15.06
N GLU A 22 -6.10 18.11 16.14
CA GLU A 22 -7.19 17.86 17.09
C GLU A 22 -8.56 18.04 16.40
N VAL A 23 -8.74 19.15 15.66
CA VAL A 23 -9.98 19.42 14.90
C VAL A 23 -10.23 18.31 13.88
N LEU A 24 -9.23 17.94 13.09
CA LEU A 24 -9.34 16.88 12.10
C LEU A 24 -9.61 15.52 12.77
N GLY A 25 -8.94 15.22 13.86
CA GLY A 25 -9.08 13.98 14.61
C GLY A 25 -10.48 13.75 15.17
N ARG A 26 -11.21 14.82 15.53
CA ARG A 26 -12.62 14.73 16.01
C ARG A 26 -13.57 14.26 14.92
N THR A 27 -13.25 14.46 13.64
CA THR A 27 -14.06 14.03 12.50
C THR A 27 -13.73 12.60 12.05
N ALA A 28 -12.63 12.07 12.52
CA ALA A 28 -12.09 10.80 12.08
C ALA A 28 -12.86 9.61 12.69
N VAL A 29 -13.16 8.61 11.87
CA VAL A 29 -13.90 7.41 12.26
C VAL A 29 -13.07 6.16 12.06
N ARG A 30 -13.05 5.25 13.05
CA ARG A 30 -12.42 3.95 12.92
C ARG A 30 -13.26 3.00 12.09
N VAL A 31 -12.66 2.38 11.10
CA VAL A 31 -13.29 1.41 10.19
C VAL A 31 -12.54 0.08 10.30
N ARG A 32 -13.29 -1.00 10.54
CA ARG A 32 -12.73 -2.36 10.56
C ARG A 32 -13.29 -3.17 9.41
N LYS A 33 -12.46 -3.97 8.78
CA LYS A 33 -12.82 -4.84 7.67
C LYS A 33 -12.22 -6.24 7.84
N THR A 34 -13.03 -7.24 7.53
CA THR A 34 -12.61 -8.64 7.46
C THR A 34 -11.86 -8.91 6.15
N PRO A 35 -11.07 -10.00 6.06
CA PRO A 35 -10.41 -10.37 4.82
C PRO A 35 -11.37 -10.46 3.63
N ALA A 36 -10.92 -10.06 2.46
CA ALA A 36 -11.66 -9.99 1.20
C ALA A 36 -12.83 -8.97 1.16
N SER A 37 -13.08 -8.22 2.24
CA SER A 37 -14.09 -7.15 2.22
C SER A 37 -13.64 -5.99 1.35
N ILE A 38 -14.57 -5.46 0.55
CA ILE A 38 -14.36 -4.25 -0.24
C ILE A 38 -14.68 -3.03 0.64
N LEU A 39 -13.83 -2.02 0.56
CA LEU A 39 -14.00 -0.72 1.23
C LEU A 39 -14.70 0.29 0.33
N CYS A 40 -14.22 0.38 -0.90
CA CYS A 40 -14.77 1.24 -1.94
C CYS A 40 -14.50 0.61 -3.31
N HIS A 41 -15.37 0.90 -4.26
CA HIS A 41 -15.26 0.43 -5.64
C HIS A 41 -14.58 1.48 -6.54
N ASP A 42 -13.89 1.01 -7.58
CA ASP A 42 -13.50 1.83 -8.72
C ASP A 42 -14.73 2.55 -9.31
N GLY A 43 -14.62 3.85 -9.59
CA GLY A 43 -15.72 4.68 -10.06
C GLY A 43 -16.69 5.17 -8.99
N GLN A 44 -16.62 4.69 -7.75
CA GLN A 44 -17.42 5.19 -6.63
C GLN A 44 -16.92 6.57 -6.19
N LEU A 45 -17.82 7.47 -5.80
CA LEU A 45 -17.45 8.76 -5.20
C LEU A 45 -16.51 8.54 -4.01
N ALA A 46 -15.42 9.29 -3.98
CA ALA A 46 -14.45 9.24 -2.89
C ALA A 46 -15.05 9.93 -1.65
N ASP A 47 -15.31 9.16 -0.61
CA ASP A 47 -16.02 9.60 0.60
C ASP A 47 -15.10 9.96 1.78
N GLY A 48 -13.82 9.69 1.66
CA GLY A 48 -12.82 9.98 2.70
C GLY A 48 -11.42 9.54 2.37
N LEU A 49 -10.47 10.14 3.09
CA LEU A 49 -9.09 9.65 3.18
C LEU A 49 -9.04 8.53 4.21
N TYR A 50 -8.39 7.44 3.86
CA TYR A 50 -8.19 6.29 4.74
C TYR A 50 -6.72 6.15 5.12
N ILE A 51 -6.44 5.99 6.41
CA ILE A 51 -5.13 5.69 6.96
C ILE A 51 -5.16 4.26 7.47
N VAL A 52 -4.30 3.39 6.99
CA VAL A 52 -4.20 2.00 7.47
C VAL A 52 -3.53 2.01 8.85
N LEU A 53 -4.22 1.51 9.88
CA LEU A 53 -3.71 1.38 11.24
C LEU A 53 -3.12 -0.01 11.50
N ARG A 54 -3.82 -1.02 10.99
CA ARG A 54 -3.41 -2.43 11.08
C ARG A 54 -3.89 -3.19 9.87
N GLY A 55 -3.19 -4.24 9.51
CA GLY A 55 -3.55 -5.10 8.40
C GLY A 55 -2.93 -4.70 7.08
N ARG A 56 -3.64 -4.95 5.98
CA ARG A 56 -3.16 -4.67 4.62
C ARG A 56 -4.34 -4.45 3.68
N ILE A 57 -4.28 -3.38 2.91
CA ILE A 57 -5.27 -3.01 1.90
C ILE A 57 -4.64 -3.10 0.51
N ASN A 58 -5.26 -3.84 -0.39
CA ASN A 58 -4.85 -3.92 -1.78
C ASN A 58 -5.70 -2.96 -2.62
N LEU A 59 -5.04 -2.10 -3.40
CA LEU A 59 -5.68 -1.28 -4.43
C LEU A 59 -5.65 -2.05 -5.74
N VAL A 60 -6.84 -2.40 -6.23
CA VAL A 60 -7.04 -3.34 -7.32
C VAL A 60 -7.68 -2.64 -8.50
N ARG A 61 -7.15 -2.90 -9.70
CA ARG A 61 -7.76 -2.54 -10.98
C ARG A 61 -8.25 -3.80 -11.66
N ALA A 62 -9.55 -3.91 -11.91
CA ALA A 62 -10.10 -4.99 -12.70
C ALA A 62 -9.95 -4.67 -14.19
N VAL A 63 -9.55 -5.67 -14.96
CA VAL A 63 -9.53 -5.65 -16.43
C VAL A 63 -10.34 -6.88 -16.86
N ASP A 64 -11.48 -6.68 -17.51
CA ASP A 64 -12.34 -7.74 -18.06
C ASP A 64 -12.65 -8.90 -17.10
N GLY A 65 -13.66 -8.73 -16.28
CA GLY A 65 -14.46 -9.75 -15.55
C GLY A 65 -13.72 -10.80 -14.69
N ASN A 66 -12.50 -11.21 -15.02
CA ASN A 66 -11.80 -12.28 -14.32
C ASN A 66 -10.28 -12.05 -14.15
N ARG A 67 -9.77 -10.90 -14.58
CA ARG A 67 -8.37 -10.52 -14.39
C ARG A 67 -8.31 -9.20 -13.65
N ASP A 68 -7.61 -9.20 -12.54
CA ASP A 68 -7.35 -8.00 -11.78
C ASP A 68 -5.85 -7.85 -11.48
N LEU A 69 -5.41 -6.62 -11.41
CA LEU A 69 -4.03 -6.26 -11.08
C LEU A 69 -4.03 -5.53 -9.73
N ILE A 70 -3.19 -5.96 -8.81
CA ILE A 70 -2.92 -5.23 -7.57
C ILE A 70 -1.87 -4.16 -7.89
N LEU A 71 -2.31 -2.92 -8.01
CA LEU A 71 -1.44 -1.78 -8.30
C LEU A 71 -0.61 -1.37 -7.09
N SER A 72 -1.21 -1.41 -5.89
CA SER A 72 -0.52 -1.10 -4.64
C SER A 72 -1.05 -1.98 -3.51
N SER A 73 -0.19 -2.27 -2.54
CA SER A 73 -0.54 -3.00 -1.33
C SER A 73 -0.09 -2.17 -0.14
N LEU A 74 -1.04 -1.62 0.60
CA LEU A 74 -0.85 -0.63 1.64
C LEU A 74 -0.83 -1.28 3.02
N GLY A 75 0.20 -0.98 3.80
CA GLY A 75 0.36 -1.39 5.19
C GLY A 75 0.13 -0.26 6.19
N PRO A 76 0.41 -0.49 7.49
CA PRO A 76 0.23 0.51 8.53
C PRO A 76 0.99 1.81 8.26
N GLY A 77 0.33 2.95 8.47
CA GLY A 77 0.84 4.30 8.22
C GLY A 77 0.62 4.80 6.78
N GLU A 78 0.20 3.94 5.86
CA GLU A 78 -0.03 4.34 4.47
C GLU A 78 -1.49 4.81 4.25
N VAL A 79 -1.68 5.69 3.27
CA VAL A 79 -2.96 6.38 3.02
C VAL A 79 -3.47 6.14 1.61
N PHE A 80 -4.80 6.20 1.43
CA PHE A 80 -5.48 6.20 0.13
C PHE A 80 -6.81 6.96 0.20
N GLY A 81 -7.39 7.31 -0.96
CA GLY A 81 -8.65 8.05 -1.04
C GLY A 81 -8.48 9.56 -0.91
N GLU A 82 -7.29 10.09 -1.05
CA GLU A 82 -6.94 11.50 -0.95
C GLU A 82 -7.66 12.40 -1.94
N ASN A 83 -8.14 11.84 -3.04
CA ASN A 83 -8.96 12.52 -4.03
C ASN A 83 -10.32 12.98 -3.46
N CYS A 84 -10.76 12.46 -2.32
CA CYS A 84 -11.97 12.91 -1.61
C CYS A 84 -11.91 14.40 -1.20
N ALA A 85 -10.72 15.00 -1.13
CA ALA A 85 -10.56 16.43 -0.87
C ALA A 85 -11.04 17.31 -2.03
N MET A 86 -11.21 16.74 -3.21
CA MET A 86 -11.68 17.43 -4.41
C MET A 86 -13.14 17.00 -4.70
N PRO A 87 -14.09 17.94 -4.72
CA PRO A 87 -15.52 17.60 -4.95
C PRO A 87 -15.74 16.86 -6.27
N GLY A 88 -16.57 15.83 -6.24
CA GLY A 88 -16.97 15.06 -7.43
C GLY A 88 -15.95 14.04 -7.91
N MET A 89 -14.79 13.91 -7.27
CA MET A 89 -13.81 12.92 -7.65
C MET A 89 -14.23 11.51 -7.22
N VAL A 90 -13.89 10.54 -8.06
CA VAL A 90 -14.19 9.12 -7.84
C VAL A 90 -12.92 8.34 -7.53
N MET A 91 -13.07 7.20 -6.85
CA MET A 91 -11.98 6.25 -6.65
C MET A 91 -11.52 5.70 -8.00
N SER A 92 -10.22 5.64 -8.21
CA SER A 92 -9.61 5.09 -9.43
C SER A 92 -9.27 3.60 -9.32
N THR A 93 -9.52 2.99 -8.17
CA THR A 93 -9.26 1.58 -7.86
C THR A 93 -10.26 1.05 -6.85
N THR A 94 -10.51 -0.25 -6.88
CA THR A 94 -11.22 -0.94 -5.80
C THR A 94 -10.26 -1.22 -4.65
N ALA A 95 -10.60 -0.77 -3.43
CA ALA A 95 -9.84 -1.06 -2.23
C ALA A 95 -10.37 -2.30 -1.51
N VAL A 96 -9.52 -3.32 -1.33
CA VAL A 96 -9.88 -4.62 -0.76
C VAL A 96 -9.00 -4.93 0.45
N ALA A 97 -9.59 -5.33 1.55
CA ALA A 97 -8.85 -5.80 2.72
C ALA A 97 -8.21 -7.17 2.41
N ALA A 98 -6.89 -7.23 2.34
CA ALA A 98 -6.17 -8.48 2.10
C ALA A 98 -6.16 -9.40 3.33
N VAL A 99 -6.19 -8.80 4.51
CA VAL A 99 -6.27 -9.46 5.82
C VAL A 99 -7.24 -8.67 6.70
N GLN A 100 -7.53 -9.15 7.90
CA GLN A 100 -8.26 -8.34 8.86
C GLN A 100 -7.55 -7.01 9.07
N SER A 101 -8.24 -5.91 8.83
CA SER A 101 -7.65 -4.57 8.76
C SER A 101 -8.46 -3.56 9.55
N GLU A 102 -7.76 -2.60 10.14
CA GLU A 102 -8.32 -1.44 10.82
C GLU A 102 -7.75 -0.17 10.22
N MET A 103 -8.59 0.82 9.97
CA MET A 103 -8.25 2.08 9.33
C MET A 103 -8.87 3.23 10.09
N LEU A 104 -8.29 4.41 9.95
CA LEU A 104 -8.90 5.68 10.31
C LEU A 104 -9.40 6.35 9.03
N ARG A 105 -10.70 6.67 8.97
CA ARG A 105 -11.31 7.40 7.85
C ARG A 105 -11.53 8.85 8.23
N ILE A 106 -11.06 9.76 7.41
CA ILE A 106 -11.28 11.20 7.51
C ILE A 106 -12.25 11.59 6.39
N PRO A 107 -13.42 12.21 6.69
CA PRO A 107 -14.34 12.68 5.66
C PRO A 107 -13.71 13.67 4.70
N GLY A 108 -14.11 13.63 3.42
CA GLY A 108 -13.53 14.48 2.39
C GLY A 108 -13.69 16.00 2.66
N GLU A 109 -14.81 16.43 3.20
CA GLU A 109 -15.05 17.82 3.59
C GLU A 109 -14.09 18.29 4.69
N ALA A 110 -13.88 17.45 5.72
CA ALA A 110 -12.96 17.76 6.82
C ALA A 110 -11.52 17.83 6.33
N LEU A 111 -11.12 16.91 5.44
CA LEU A 111 -9.80 16.96 4.81
C LEU A 111 -9.64 18.22 3.96
N SER A 112 -10.62 18.57 3.13
CA SER A 112 -10.59 19.78 2.29
C SER A 112 -10.44 21.05 3.12
N GLU A 113 -11.16 21.15 4.26
CA GLU A 113 -11.04 22.28 5.17
C GLU A 113 -9.67 22.35 5.85
N HIS A 114 -9.14 21.20 6.29
CA HIS A 114 -7.79 21.09 6.86
C HIS A 114 -6.73 21.54 5.85
N LEU A 115 -6.82 21.11 4.59
CA LEU A 115 -5.86 21.47 3.53
C LEU A 115 -5.84 22.97 3.23
N ARG A 116 -6.96 23.70 3.40
CA ARG A 116 -7.00 25.17 3.26
C ARG A 116 -6.25 25.88 4.39
N ARG A 117 -6.22 25.29 5.59
CA ARG A 117 -5.58 25.86 6.79
C ARG A 117 -4.13 25.44 6.96
N GLU A 118 -3.74 24.32 6.34
CA GLU A 118 -2.42 23.70 6.47
C GLU A 118 -1.78 23.48 5.09
N PRO A 119 -1.21 24.52 4.45
CA PRO A 119 -0.60 24.40 3.13
C PRO A 119 0.56 23.41 3.07
N GLU A 120 1.29 23.22 4.19
CA GLU A 120 2.38 22.23 4.27
C GLU A 120 1.84 20.81 4.10
N THR A 121 0.65 20.51 4.61
CA THR A 121 -0.02 19.21 4.38
C THR A 121 -0.31 18.98 2.90
N VAL A 122 -0.67 20.04 2.14
CA VAL A 122 -0.87 19.96 0.68
C VAL A 122 0.43 19.56 -0.02
N VAL A 123 1.55 20.24 0.30
CA VAL A 123 2.85 19.92 -0.30
C VAL A 123 3.26 18.49 -0.05
N ARG A 124 3.08 18.01 1.18
CA ARG A 124 3.37 16.62 1.55
C ARG A 124 2.45 15.62 0.86
N LEU A 125 1.18 15.96 0.71
CA LEU A 125 0.22 15.14 -0.03
C LEU A 125 0.62 15.06 -1.52
N MET A 126 1.02 16.16 -2.14
CA MET A 126 1.54 16.18 -3.52
C MET A 126 2.78 15.30 -3.67
N ARG A 127 3.70 15.33 -2.70
CA ARG A 127 4.87 14.45 -2.68
C ARG A 127 4.47 12.98 -2.64
N LEU A 128 3.52 12.60 -1.77
CA LEU A 128 2.99 11.23 -1.72
C LEU A 128 2.36 10.82 -3.06
N GLN A 129 1.63 11.73 -3.73
CA GLN A 129 1.06 11.45 -5.05
C GLN A 129 2.16 11.23 -6.11
N TYR A 130 3.21 12.02 -6.08
CA TYR A 130 4.36 11.84 -6.97
C TYR A 130 5.04 10.48 -6.74
N GLU A 131 5.23 10.08 -5.50
CA GLU A 131 5.80 8.76 -5.15
C GLU A 131 4.91 7.61 -5.65
N LYS A 132 3.58 7.72 -5.48
CA LYS A 132 2.61 6.75 -6.02
C LYS A 132 2.65 6.68 -7.56
N LEU A 133 2.74 7.83 -8.23
CA LEU A 133 2.87 7.88 -9.68
C LEU A 133 4.13 7.15 -10.14
N ARG A 134 5.29 7.42 -9.51
CA ARG A 134 6.56 6.73 -9.78
C ARG A 134 6.44 5.21 -9.61
N GLU A 135 5.69 4.74 -8.62
CA GLU A 135 5.43 3.30 -8.43
C GLU A 135 4.62 2.71 -9.58
N VAL A 136 3.57 3.41 -10.02
CA VAL A 136 2.74 2.96 -11.15
C VAL A 136 3.56 2.94 -12.45
N GLU A 137 4.39 3.96 -12.71
CA GLU A 137 5.33 3.99 -13.83
C GLU A 137 6.30 2.81 -13.80
N ALA A 138 6.84 2.46 -12.63
CA ALA A 138 7.73 1.31 -12.46
C ALA A 138 7.01 -0.02 -12.73
N VAL A 139 5.74 -0.16 -12.32
CA VAL A 139 4.91 -1.32 -12.64
C VAL A 139 4.66 -1.39 -14.14
N ALA A 140 4.25 -0.30 -14.79
CA ALA A 140 3.99 -0.24 -16.22
C ALA A 140 5.24 -0.59 -17.04
N SER A 141 6.39 0.01 -16.73
CA SER A 141 7.67 -0.29 -17.36
C SER A 141 8.09 -1.75 -17.13
N GLY A 142 7.85 -2.27 -15.94
CA GLY A 142 8.11 -3.67 -15.61
C GLY A 142 7.26 -4.63 -16.45
N LEU A 143 5.98 -4.35 -16.65
CA LEU A 143 5.08 -5.16 -17.47
C LEU A 143 5.51 -5.17 -18.94
N ALA A 144 6.03 -4.05 -19.45
CA ALA A 144 6.47 -3.91 -20.83
C ALA A 144 7.88 -4.51 -21.11
N LEU A 145 8.81 -4.41 -20.16
CA LEU A 145 10.23 -4.61 -20.43
C LEU A 145 10.89 -5.74 -19.60
N CYS A 146 10.18 -6.29 -18.60
CA CYS A 146 10.76 -7.28 -17.70
C CYS A 146 10.06 -8.63 -17.79
N ASP A 147 10.79 -9.70 -17.59
CA ASP A 147 10.23 -11.03 -17.37
C ASP A 147 9.55 -11.16 -15.99
N VAL A 148 8.89 -12.29 -15.75
CA VAL A 148 8.14 -12.52 -14.50
C VAL A 148 9.07 -12.55 -13.29
N GLU A 149 10.27 -13.11 -13.42
CA GLU A 149 11.25 -13.17 -12.32
C GLU A 149 11.71 -11.77 -11.92
N GLN A 150 12.07 -10.94 -12.89
CA GLN A 150 12.48 -9.56 -12.65
C GLN A 150 11.35 -8.74 -12.01
N ARG A 151 10.11 -8.89 -12.48
CA ARG A 151 8.94 -8.23 -11.86
C ARG A 151 8.72 -8.68 -10.42
N LEU A 152 8.87 -9.99 -10.16
CA LEU A 152 8.71 -10.54 -8.82
C LEU A 152 9.80 -10.06 -7.87
N ARG A 153 11.06 -10.01 -8.30
CA ARG A 153 12.18 -9.43 -7.54
C ARG A 153 11.90 -7.97 -7.16
N ARG A 154 11.51 -7.13 -8.13
CA ARG A 154 11.15 -5.72 -7.91
C ARG A 154 9.99 -5.57 -6.92
N THR A 155 8.95 -6.38 -7.08
CA THR A 155 7.78 -6.35 -6.18
C THR A 155 8.16 -6.72 -4.76
N LEU A 156 8.94 -7.80 -4.56
CA LEU A 156 9.40 -8.23 -3.24
C LEU A 156 10.35 -7.21 -2.59
N ALA A 157 11.27 -6.63 -3.35
CA ALA A 157 12.17 -5.58 -2.87
C ALA A 157 11.38 -4.34 -2.41
N ARG A 158 10.41 -3.89 -3.19
CA ARG A 158 9.53 -2.78 -2.84
C ARG A 158 8.73 -3.06 -1.56
N LEU A 159 8.13 -4.23 -1.45
CA LEU A 159 7.38 -4.63 -0.24
C LEU A 159 8.30 -4.68 1.00
N ALA A 160 9.53 -5.16 0.85
CA ALA A 160 10.50 -5.18 1.93
C ALA A 160 10.87 -3.78 2.42
N ARG A 161 11.14 -2.86 1.49
CA ARG A 161 11.49 -1.46 1.83
C ARG A 161 10.33 -0.72 2.52
N ARG A 162 9.08 -0.99 2.15
CA ARG A 162 7.90 -0.29 2.68
C ARG A 162 7.34 -0.91 3.97
N GLN A 163 7.28 -2.22 4.05
CA GLN A 163 6.54 -2.95 5.08
C GLN A 163 7.40 -4.00 5.81
N GLY A 164 8.61 -4.25 5.31
CA GLY A 164 9.55 -5.17 5.91
C GLY A 164 10.30 -4.56 7.10
N ARG A 165 11.00 -5.43 7.81
CA ARG A 165 11.93 -5.03 8.87
C ARG A 165 13.27 -5.72 8.67
N ARG A 166 14.35 -5.10 9.11
CA ARG A 166 15.67 -5.72 9.08
C ARG A 166 15.67 -7.02 9.90
N ASN A 167 16.31 -8.04 9.38
CA ASN A 167 16.50 -9.29 10.11
C ASN A 167 17.70 -9.16 11.05
N PRO A 168 17.52 -9.25 12.38
CA PRO A 168 18.64 -9.11 13.32
C PRO A 168 19.60 -10.30 13.29
N ALA A 169 19.17 -11.46 12.75
CA ALA A 169 19.94 -12.70 12.73
C ALA A 169 20.71 -12.94 11.42
N SER A 170 20.47 -12.16 10.36
CA SER A 170 21.13 -12.33 9.06
C SER A 170 21.06 -11.07 8.22
N ALA A 171 21.96 -10.94 7.23
CA ALA A 171 21.90 -9.88 6.23
C ALA A 171 20.65 -10.06 5.35
N GLY A 172 19.56 -9.33 5.67
CA GLY A 172 18.31 -9.43 4.92
C GLY A 172 17.13 -8.73 5.57
N TRP A 173 15.97 -8.94 4.97
CA TRP A 173 14.70 -8.33 5.36
C TRP A 173 13.68 -9.39 5.69
N ILE A 174 12.87 -9.15 6.70
CA ILE A 174 11.72 -9.97 7.06
C ILE A 174 10.47 -9.28 6.56
N LEU A 175 9.73 -9.94 5.68
CA LEU A 175 8.39 -9.56 5.26
C LEU A 175 7.37 -10.45 5.96
N ALA A 176 6.51 -9.86 6.79
CA ALA A 176 5.47 -10.57 7.54
C ALA A 176 4.30 -9.62 7.87
N PRO A 177 3.06 -9.94 7.47
CA PRO A 177 2.68 -11.09 6.65
C PRO A 177 3.07 -10.91 5.17
N VAL A 178 3.66 -11.94 4.59
CA VAL A 178 3.94 -11.95 3.15
C VAL A 178 2.64 -12.11 2.36
N PRO A 179 2.47 -11.44 1.20
CA PRO A 179 1.36 -11.70 0.30
C PRO A 179 1.33 -13.17 -0.15
N THR A 180 0.14 -13.72 -0.36
CA THR A 180 -0.03 -15.06 -0.93
C THR A 180 0.55 -15.12 -2.35
N GLN A 181 0.85 -16.34 -2.83
CA GLN A 181 1.31 -16.51 -4.22
C GLN A 181 0.29 -16.00 -5.24
N SER A 182 -1.00 -16.10 -4.95
CA SER A 182 -2.06 -15.53 -5.79
C SER A 182 -2.04 -14.00 -5.79
N GLU A 183 -1.81 -13.35 -4.65
CA GLU A 183 -1.64 -11.90 -4.58
C GLU A 183 -0.37 -11.46 -5.31
N LEU A 184 0.75 -12.15 -5.11
CA LEU A 184 1.99 -11.87 -5.83
C LEU A 184 1.79 -12.02 -7.35
N ALA A 185 1.05 -13.03 -7.80
CA ALA A 185 0.72 -13.22 -9.21
C ALA A 185 -0.08 -12.00 -9.76
N ARG A 186 -1.07 -11.53 -9.01
CA ARG A 186 -1.84 -10.32 -9.35
C ARG A 186 -1.00 -9.04 -9.31
N MET A 187 0.03 -8.95 -8.46
CA MET A 187 0.95 -7.81 -8.40
C MET A 187 1.92 -7.77 -9.59
N VAL A 188 2.30 -8.93 -10.13
CA VAL A 188 3.29 -9.02 -11.22
C VAL A 188 2.65 -9.30 -12.58
N GLY A 189 1.32 -9.35 -12.67
CA GLY A 189 0.61 -9.64 -13.92
C GLY A 189 0.97 -11.02 -14.49
N SER A 190 0.87 -12.08 -13.67
CA SER A 190 1.18 -13.47 -14.05
C SER A 190 0.21 -14.46 -13.40
N CYS A 191 0.37 -15.77 -13.63
CA CYS A 191 -0.39 -16.80 -12.95
C CYS A 191 0.32 -17.30 -11.70
N ARG A 192 -0.46 -17.89 -10.77
CA ARG A 192 0.03 -18.42 -9.49
C ARG A 192 1.11 -19.47 -9.68
N GLU A 193 0.95 -20.34 -10.67
CA GLU A 193 1.86 -21.47 -10.98
C GLU A 193 3.25 -20.94 -11.38
N THR A 194 3.29 -19.90 -12.23
CA THR A 194 4.55 -19.27 -12.65
C THR A 194 5.23 -18.60 -11.45
N VAL A 195 4.50 -17.85 -10.63
CA VAL A 195 5.05 -17.25 -9.42
C VAL A 195 5.57 -18.29 -8.44
N SER A 196 4.84 -19.40 -8.24
CA SER A 196 5.28 -20.52 -7.39
C SER A 196 6.60 -21.11 -7.86
N ARG A 197 6.75 -21.39 -9.17
CA ARG A 197 8.00 -21.90 -9.76
C ARG A 197 9.15 -20.91 -9.61
N THR A 198 8.89 -19.63 -9.86
CA THR A 198 9.89 -18.57 -9.75
C THR A 198 10.35 -18.40 -8.30
N LEU A 199 9.43 -18.39 -7.33
CA LEU A 199 9.79 -18.35 -5.89
C LEU A 199 10.63 -19.56 -5.47
N SER A 200 10.30 -20.76 -5.97
CA SER A 200 11.09 -21.96 -5.70
C SER A 200 12.50 -21.87 -6.29
N ALA A 201 12.66 -21.31 -7.47
CA ALA A 201 13.98 -21.04 -8.06
C ALA A 201 14.77 -20.01 -7.25
N MET A 202 14.14 -18.90 -6.86
CA MET A 202 14.76 -17.89 -6.00
C MET A 202 15.17 -18.46 -4.63
N ALA A 203 14.40 -19.40 -4.08
CA ALA A 203 14.73 -20.07 -2.82
C ALA A 203 15.97 -20.97 -2.97
N ARG A 204 16.06 -21.76 -4.05
CA ARG A 204 17.27 -22.56 -4.35
C ARG A 204 18.53 -21.70 -4.51
N ASN A 205 18.38 -20.48 -5.04
CA ASN A 205 19.48 -19.52 -5.22
C ASN A 205 19.76 -18.70 -3.95
N GLY A 206 19.12 -18.98 -2.81
CA GLY A 206 19.34 -18.28 -1.55
C GLY A 206 18.82 -16.83 -1.49
N LEU A 207 18.03 -16.39 -2.48
CA LEU A 207 17.49 -15.04 -2.54
C LEU A 207 16.30 -14.83 -1.59
N VAL A 208 15.52 -15.90 -1.37
CA VAL A 208 14.39 -15.90 -0.46
C VAL A 208 14.40 -17.17 0.39
N SER A 209 13.90 -17.08 1.63
CA SER A 209 13.70 -18.22 2.51
C SER A 209 12.51 -17.99 3.43
N GLY A 210 12.08 -18.99 4.18
CA GLY A 210 10.99 -18.88 5.12
C GLY A 210 9.82 -19.79 4.78
N SER A 211 8.80 -19.77 5.63
CA SER A 211 7.61 -20.61 5.49
C SER A 211 6.36 -19.89 6.00
N GLY A 212 5.21 -20.33 5.51
CA GLY A 212 3.91 -19.81 5.92
C GLY A 212 3.73 -18.32 5.60
N ARG A 213 3.52 -17.49 6.63
CA ARG A 213 3.22 -16.07 6.49
C ARG A 213 4.46 -15.16 6.64
N ARG A 214 5.64 -15.73 6.68
CA ARG A 214 6.91 -15.02 6.86
C ARG A 214 7.88 -15.40 5.75
N MET A 215 8.47 -14.39 5.11
CA MET A 215 9.52 -14.55 4.11
C MET A 215 10.73 -13.71 4.54
N ILE A 216 11.92 -14.29 4.40
CA ILE A 216 13.20 -13.60 4.56
C ILE A 216 13.74 -13.37 3.16
N LEU A 217 14.07 -12.13 2.86
CA LEU A 217 14.65 -11.69 1.59
C LEU A 217 16.12 -11.36 1.83
N ASN A 218 17.00 -11.89 1.01
CA ASN A 218 18.42 -11.56 1.07
C ASN A 218 18.65 -10.08 0.72
N ASP A 219 19.66 -9.45 1.32
CA ASP A 219 20.01 -8.05 1.05
C ASP A 219 20.34 -7.80 -0.43
N SER A 220 20.97 -8.76 -1.12
CA SER A 220 21.26 -8.64 -2.56
C SER A 220 19.99 -8.43 -3.37
N LEU A 221 18.91 -9.18 -3.07
CA LEU A 221 17.62 -9.02 -3.75
C LEU A 221 17.04 -7.61 -3.54
N VAL A 222 17.18 -7.06 -2.33
CA VAL A 222 16.56 -5.76 -2.00
C VAL A 222 17.42 -4.58 -2.46
N ASN A 223 18.75 -4.68 -2.40
CA ASN A 223 19.66 -3.59 -2.71
C ASN A 223 20.03 -3.50 -4.20
N GLU A 224 20.10 -4.64 -4.91
CA GLU A 224 20.42 -4.69 -6.34
C GLU A 224 19.21 -4.42 -7.24
N THR A 225 18.01 -4.39 -6.66
CA THR A 225 16.78 -4.12 -7.40
C THR A 225 16.45 -2.62 -7.32
N PRO A 226 16.50 -1.87 -8.42
CA PRO A 226 16.22 -0.43 -8.47
C PRO A 226 14.78 -0.10 -8.09
#